data_e7c8ad32034e9e5f35eb880f3a874d04
#
_entry.id   e7c8ad32034e9e5f35eb880f3a874d04
#
_cell.length_a   1.000
_cell.length_b   1.000
_cell.length_c   1.000
_cell.angle_alpha   90.00
_cell.angle_beta   90.00
_cell.angle_gamma   90.00
#
_symmetry.space_group_name_H-M   'P 1'
#
loop_
_entity.id
_entity.type
_entity.pdbx_description
1 polymer ?
#
loop_
_entity_poly.entity_id
_entity_poly.type
_entity_poly.pdbx_seq_one_letter_code
_entity_poly.pdbx_strand_id
1 'polypeptide(L)'
;MVFKRFLVAALLAVLLLSSASLPVHADQPSSTPDNTTPVSFTDISEHWAKDAIERWASMGVIVGEEGKFRPDDPLTRAEMAVILQRIMRYQTTSTDYFMDLEEEWYVDAIQKLRAAGVMVGDENNRAMPSESITREAAVVLIARAFGIYPTQQELHYEDTESISSWAVGYVSALSQAGYVRGGDNNCFFPAAPLTRAEAVTIFNNMITACISESGDYDYRPFEGLADFVIIGADNVNILNFDIGGNILLTEGVDAETIRLKTVKHYGEIWQYTYDGFKQHLKVYSYIVPVNENLPVCSYDPSLFVKDENGIMTYDDPRYTTYFGVDVSSWQGDVDWHKLKEQGVYFAFIRLGYRGYETGVINLDTKFEDNIQGALDAGIKVGVYFFSQALDADEAYEEAQFVLDNIKGYDISFPVVFDWETVSSDTARTNNIETEDLCQAANTFCNTIADAGYIPMVYCNQNVSMVYYELSRIQAFDFWYAEYKDQPTFYYNFDIWQYSDSAKLDGVPNANIDVNISFVDYSRINP
;
A
#
# COMPACT_ATOMS: atom_id res chain seq x y z
N MET A 1 18.84 0.53 20.68
CA MET A 1 18.67 1.87 21.24
C MET A 1 17.85 2.64 20.22
N VAL A 2 16.68 3.10 20.59
CA VAL A 2 15.70 3.89 19.82
C VAL A 2 14.84 3.09 18.81
N PHE A 3 13.83 2.40 19.30
CA PHE A 3 12.56 2.24 18.62
C PHE A 3 11.54 3.17 19.30
N LYS A 4 11.18 4.23 18.64
CA LYS A 4 10.04 5.08 18.97
C LYS A 4 9.35 5.51 17.68
N ARG A 5 8.03 5.26 17.67
CA ARG A 5 6.99 5.89 16.83
C ARG A 5 6.67 5.12 15.52
N PHE A 6 5.40 4.92 15.16
CA PHE A 6 4.28 5.87 15.17
C PHE A 6 2.95 5.15 15.46
N LEU A 7 2.19 5.67 16.40
CA LEU A 7 0.76 5.54 16.47
C LEU A 7 0.17 6.62 15.54
N VAL A 8 -0.36 6.24 14.40
CA VAL A 8 -1.34 7.08 13.70
C VAL A 8 -2.70 6.54 14.10
N ALA A 9 -3.30 7.20 15.08
CA ALA A 9 -4.70 6.98 15.45
C ALA A 9 -5.56 7.66 14.38
N ALA A 10 -6.08 6.89 13.44
CA ALA A 10 -7.22 7.32 12.65
C ALA A 10 -8.45 7.33 13.56
N LEU A 11 -8.81 8.51 14.07
CA LEU A 11 -10.08 8.73 14.76
C LEU A 11 -11.18 8.77 13.69
N LEU A 12 -11.76 7.62 13.37
CA LEU A 12 -13.05 7.54 12.72
C LEU A 12 -14.12 7.58 13.81
N ALA A 13 -14.85 8.69 13.88
CA ALA A 13 -16.05 8.81 14.69
C ALA A 13 -17.11 7.83 14.14
N VAL A 14 -17.24 6.67 14.77
CA VAL A 14 -18.33 5.74 14.50
C VAL A 14 -19.55 6.21 15.25
N LEU A 15 -20.53 6.72 14.51
CA LEU A 15 -21.90 6.87 14.98
C LEU A 15 -22.44 5.50 15.37
N LEU A 16 -22.66 5.30 16.66
CA LEU A 16 -23.37 4.16 17.22
C LEU A 16 -24.81 4.10 16.68
N LEU A 17 -25.02 3.31 15.65
CA LEU A 17 -26.32 2.75 15.34
C LEU A 17 -26.26 1.26 15.72
N SER A 18 -26.90 0.93 16.84
CA SER A 18 -27.15 -0.45 17.24
C SER A 18 -28.13 -1.08 16.26
N SER A 19 -27.58 -1.78 15.27
CA SER A 19 -28.33 -2.75 14.49
C SER A 19 -27.71 -4.13 14.70
N ALA A 20 -28.50 -5.06 15.17
CA ALA A 20 -28.14 -6.46 15.24
C ALA A 20 -27.74 -6.93 13.84
N SER A 21 -26.45 -7.09 13.60
CA SER A 21 -25.96 -7.65 12.35
C SER A 21 -26.25 -9.15 12.35
N LEU A 22 -27.18 -9.54 11.52
CA LEU A 22 -27.29 -10.93 11.07
C LEU A 22 -25.99 -11.31 10.37
N PRO A 23 -25.48 -12.54 10.52
CA PRO A 23 -24.31 -12.98 9.79
C PRO A 23 -24.58 -12.89 8.29
N VAL A 24 -23.86 -12.03 7.59
CA VAL A 24 -23.89 -11.97 6.13
C VAL A 24 -23.12 -13.18 5.62
N HIS A 25 -23.84 -14.12 5.04
CA HIS A 25 -23.22 -15.22 4.29
C HIS A 25 -22.60 -14.60 3.02
N ALA A 26 -21.29 -14.58 2.96
CA ALA A 26 -20.59 -14.30 1.72
C ALA A 26 -20.68 -15.54 0.83
N ASP A 27 -21.54 -15.50 -0.18
CA ASP A 27 -21.47 -16.49 -1.25
C ASP A 27 -20.11 -16.35 -1.95
N GLN A 28 -19.39 -17.46 -2.06
CA GLN A 28 -18.13 -17.53 -2.79
C GLN A 28 -18.38 -17.15 -4.27
N PRO A 29 -17.44 -16.45 -4.92
CA PRO A 29 -17.58 -16.11 -6.34
C PRO A 29 -17.73 -17.39 -7.18
N SER A 30 -18.56 -17.33 -8.20
CA SER A 30 -18.98 -18.46 -9.04
C SER A 30 -17.92 -18.95 -10.05
N SER A 31 -16.63 -18.77 -9.76
CA SER A 31 -15.52 -19.18 -10.63
C SER A 31 -14.46 -20.06 -9.95
N THR A 32 -14.86 -20.90 -9.00
CA THR A 32 -14.00 -22.05 -8.64
C THR A 32 -14.16 -23.13 -9.71
N PRO A 33 -13.08 -23.80 -10.15
CA PRO A 33 -13.22 -24.98 -10.96
C PRO A 33 -14.03 -26.01 -10.17
N ASP A 34 -15.13 -26.42 -10.76
CA ASP A 34 -16.15 -27.30 -10.22
C ASP A 34 -15.57 -28.73 -10.11
N ASN A 35 -14.75 -29.00 -9.09
CA ASN A 35 -14.21 -30.33 -8.82
C ASN A 35 -14.03 -30.64 -7.34
N THR A 36 -14.70 -29.91 -6.42
CA THR A 36 -14.75 -30.28 -5.01
C THR A 36 -16.05 -30.97 -4.71
N THR A 37 -16.00 -32.28 -4.49
CA THR A 37 -17.10 -33.01 -3.83
C THR A 37 -17.40 -32.28 -2.52
N PRO A 38 -18.66 -31.90 -2.22
CA PRO A 38 -18.99 -31.22 -0.97
C PRO A 38 -18.48 -32.08 0.20
N VAL A 39 -17.57 -31.52 0.99
CA VAL A 39 -17.12 -32.20 2.21
C VAL A 39 -18.29 -32.13 3.19
N SER A 40 -18.91 -33.27 3.46
CA SER A 40 -20.04 -33.39 4.37
C SER A 40 -19.63 -34.23 5.59
N PHE A 41 -19.84 -33.68 6.76
CA PHE A 41 -19.66 -34.39 8.03
C PHE A 41 -20.99 -34.77 8.62
N THR A 42 -21.08 -35.98 9.19
CA THR A 42 -22.34 -36.54 9.71
C THR A 42 -22.74 -35.98 11.08
N ASP A 43 -21.81 -35.34 11.79
CA ASP A 43 -21.94 -34.89 13.18
C ASP A 43 -22.10 -33.35 13.33
N ILE A 44 -22.31 -32.64 12.22
CA ILE A 44 -22.47 -31.16 12.26
C ILE A 44 -23.86 -30.68 11.80
N SER A 45 -24.79 -31.58 11.46
CA SER A 45 -26.05 -31.21 10.81
C SER A 45 -26.87 -30.15 11.56
N GLU A 46 -26.86 -30.21 12.89
CA GLU A 46 -27.55 -29.28 13.77
C GLU A 46 -26.58 -28.40 14.59
N HIS A 47 -25.28 -28.43 14.24
CA HIS A 47 -24.29 -27.70 15.01
C HIS A 47 -24.24 -26.23 14.58
N TRP A 48 -24.14 -25.33 15.55
CA TRP A 48 -24.10 -23.86 15.34
C TRP A 48 -22.99 -23.37 14.40
N ALA A 49 -21.86 -24.08 14.34
CA ALA A 49 -20.73 -23.74 13.49
C ALA A 49 -20.74 -24.45 12.12
N LYS A 50 -21.84 -25.13 11.75
CA LYS A 50 -21.92 -25.95 10.53
C LYS A 50 -21.39 -25.22 9.29
N ASP A 51 -21.94 -24.06 9.01
CA ASP A 51 -21.60 -23.31 7.78
C ASP A 51 -20.12 -22.91 7.74
N ALA A 52 -19.56 -22.49 8.87
CA ALA A 52 -18.13 -22.20 8.98
C ALA A 52 -17.29 -23.47 8.76
N ILE A 53 -17.67 -24.60 9.35
CA ILE A 53 -16.97 -25.88 9.18
C ILE A 53 -17.00 -26.32 7.71
N GLU A 54 -18.15 -26.31 7.07
CA GLU A 54 -18.31 -26.69 5.65
C GLU A 54 -17.47 -25.79 4.74
N ARG A 55 -17.49 -24.47 4.96
CA ARG A 55 -16.68 -23.49 4.24
C ARG A 55 -15.17 -23.80 4.33
N TRP A 56 -14.65 -23.94 5.55
CA TRP A 56 -13.21 -24.16 5.75
C TRP A 56 -12.75 -25.57 5.34
N ALA A 57 -13.64 -26.55 5.41
CA ALA A 57 -13.38 -27.89 4.90
C ALA A 57 -13.33 -27.93 3.36
N SER A 58 -14.21 -27.19 2.69
CA SER A 58 -14.20 -27.12 1.21
C SER A 58 -12.90 -26.49 0.68
N MET A 59 -12.26 -25.60 1.44
CA MET A 59 -10.96 -25.02 1.14
C MET A 59 -9.77 -25.93 1.52
N GLY A 60 -10.01 -27.10 2.09
CA GLY A 60 -8.95 -28.03 2.51
C GLY A 60 -8.16 -27.57 3.74
N VAL A 61 -8.56 -26.48 4.41
CA VAL A 61 -7.88 -25.94 5.60
C VAL A 61 -8.09 -26.83 6.81
N ILE A 62 -9.31 -27.32 6.98
CA ILE A 62 -9.65 -28.27 8.05
C ILE A 62 -10.06 -29.60 7.45
N VAL A 63 -9.87 -30.66 8.23
CA VAL A 63 -10.24 -32.02 7.83
C VAL A 63 -10.96 -32.74 8.99
N GLY A 64 -11.79 -33.68 8.64
CA GLY A 64 -12.38 -34.62 9.57
C GLY A 64 -11.78 -36.02 9.42
N GLU A 65 -12.26 -36.94 10.24
CA GLU A 65 -11.86 -38.33 10.24
C GLU A 65 -13.10 -39.24 10.21
N GLU A 66 -13.10 -40.27 9.37
CA GLU A 66 -14.23 -41.21 9.22
C GLU A 66 -15.58 -40.51 8.96
N GLY A 67 -15.59 -39.39 8.21
CA GLY A 67 -16.83 -38.65 7.92
C GLY A 67 -17.38 -37.83 9.07
N LYS A 68 -16.58 -37.56 10.11
CA LYS A 68 -16.92 -36.72 11.27
C LYS A 68 -15.92 -35.60 11.42
N PHE A 69 -16.40 -34.42 11.83
CA PHE A 69 -15.59 -33.28 12.18
C PHE A 69 -15.21 -33.23 13.67
N ARG A 70 -16.05 -33.73 14.54
CA ARG A 70 -15.91 -33.66 16.00
C ARG A 70 -15.85 -32.22 16.51
N PRO A 71 -16.92 -31.43 16.32
CA PRO A 71 -16.88 -29.98 16.54
C PRO A 71 -16.57 -29.56 17.97
N ASP A 72 -17.07 -30.32 18.95
CA ASP A 72 -16.97 -30.04 20.39
C ASP A 72 -15.69 -30.62 21.03
N ASP A 73 -14.90 -31.40 20.28
CA ASP A 73 -13.64 -31.93 20.81
C ASP A 73 -12.60 -30.79 20.98
N PRO A 74 -11.78 -30.85 22.05
CA PRO A 74 -10.67 -29.94 22.22
C PRO A 74 -9.68 -30.02 21.05
N LEU A 75 -9.25 -28.86 20.56
CA LEU A 75 -8.22 -28.77 19.55
C LEU A 75 -6.83 -28.93 20.19
N THR A 76 -5.98 -29.75 19.59
CA THR A 76 -4.58 -29.86 20.05
C THR A 76 -3.72 -28.73 19.51
N ARG A 77 -2.58 -28.50 20.14
CA ARG A 77 -1.59 -27.50 19.68
C ARG A 77 -1.01 -27.87 18.30
N ALA A 78 -0.84 -29.16 18.03
CA ALA A 78 -0.44 -29.65 16.70
C ALA A 78 -1.50 -29.38 15.62
N GLU A 79 -2.77 -29.65 15.92
CA GLU A 79 -3.87 -29.36 14.98
C GLU A 79 -3.98 -27.87 14.69
N MET A 80 -3.88 -27.00 15.71
CA MET A 80 -3.84 -25.54 15.49
C MET A 80 -2.67 -25.12 14.61
N ALA A 81 -1.49 -25.68 14.82
CA ALA A 81 -0.32 -25.39 13.99
C ALA A 81 -0.55 -25.76 12.52
N VAL A 82 -1.14 -26.93 12.26
CA VAL A 82 -1.44 -27.37 10.88
C VAL A 82 -2.52 -26.51 10.23
N ILE A 83 -3.55 -26.09 10.96
CA ILE A 83 -4.56 -25.15 10.44
C ILE A 83 -3.92 -23.83 10.04
N LEU A 84 -3.13 -23.22 10.94
CA LEU A 84 -2.42 -21.96 10.65
C LEU A 84 -1.44 -22.12 9.49
N GLN A 85 -0.71 -23.23 9.41
CA GLN A 85 0.18 -23.51 8.28
C GLN A 85 -0.57 -23.58 6.94
N ARG A 86 -1.75 -24.20 6.92
CA ARG A 86 -2.56 -24.29 5.68
C ARG A 86 -3.11 -22.95 5.24
N ILE A 87 -3.46 -22.07 6.19
CA ILE A 87 -3.93 -20.71 5.92
C ILE A 87 -2.77 -19.83 5.43
N MET A 88 -1.67 -19.80 6.18
CA MET A 88 -0.56 -18.86 5.99
C MET A 88 0.49 -19.33 4.98
N ARG A 89 0.52 -20.62 4.67
CA ARG A 89 1.40 -21.24 3.67
C ARG A 89 2.89 -20.95 3.88
N TYR A 90 3.34 -20.92 5.14
CA TYR A 90 4.76 -20.73 5.45
C TYR A 90 5.62 -21.75 4.70
N GLN A 91 6.71 -21.28 4.10
CA GLN A 91 7.64 -22.12 3.33
C GLN A 91 8.92 -22.41 4.11
N THR A 92 9.39 -21.42 4.85
CA THR A 92 10.63 -21.51 5.60
C THR A 92 10.48 -22.38 6.85
N THR A 93 11.38 -23.32 7.02
CA THR A 93 11.43 -24.23 8.17
C THR A 93 12.56 -23.86 9.13
N SER A 94 12.29 -23.82 10.43
CA SER A 94 13.31 -23.59 11.45
C SER A 94 14.34 -24.71 11.49
N THR A 95 15.61 -24.36 11.65
CA THR A 95 16.68 -25.31 11.94
C THR A 95 16.82 -25.58 13.43
N ASP A 96 16.12 -24.82 14.27
CA ASP A 96 16.08 -24.96 15.71
C ASP A 96 14.84 -25.80 16.10
N TYR A 97 15.05 -26.89 16.83
CA TYR A 97 14.00 -27.88 17.10
C TYR A 97 13.48 -27.78 18.53
N PHE A 98 12.17 -28.01 18.71
CA PHE A 98 11.61 -28.25 20.04
C PHE A 98 12.05 -29.62 20.56
N MET A 99 12.23 -29.71 21.89
CA MET A 99 12.79 -30.90 22.54
C MET A 99 11.85 -32.13 22.54
N ASP A 100 10.57 -31.90 22.30
CA ASP A 100 9.49 -32.89 22.41
C ASP A 100 8.83 -33.21 21.04
N LEU A 101 9.47 -32.87 19.93
CA LEU A 101 8.99 -33.27 18.60
C LEU A 101 9.56 -34.64 18.23
N GLU A 102 8.64 -35.56 17.95
CA GLU A 102 8.91 -36.86 17.35
C GLU A 102 8.53 -36.80 15.84
N GLU A 103 8.94 -37.77 15.03
CA GLU A 103 8.56 -37.83 13.60
C GLU A 103 7.07 -38.12 13.45
N GLU A 104 6.27 -37.05 13.25
CA GLU A 104 4.82 -37.09 13.17
C GLU A 104 4.29 -36.11 12.09
N TRP A 105 3.05 -36.26 11.72
CA TRP A 105 2.38 -35.49 10.66
C TRP A 105 2.37 -33.97 10.85
N TYR A 106 2.56 -33.49 12.06
CA TYR A 106 2.52 -32.06 12.42
C TYR A 106 3.89 -31.39 12.46
N VAL A 107 4.98 -32.13 12.37
CA VAL A 107 6.34 -31.60 12.62
C VAL A 107 6.69 -30.48 11.64
N ASP A 108 6.42 -30.67 10.36
CA ASP A 108 6.67 -29.65 9.33
C ASP A 108 5.92 -28.34 9.67
N ALA A 109 4.63 -28.43 10.02
CA ALA A 109 3.84 -27.26 10.36
C ALA A 109 4.37 -26.54 11.61
N ILE A 110 4.70 -27.27 12.68
CA ILE A 110 5.23 -26.68 13.91
C ILE A 110 6.58 -25.99 13.65
N GLN A 111 7.46 -26.60 12.85
CA GLN A 111 8.77 -26.03 12.55
C GLN A 111 8.66 -24.79 11.66
N LYS A 112 7.70 -24.73 10.77
CA LYS A 112 7.39 -23.53 9.97
C LYS A 112 6.80 -22.40 10.83
N LEU A 113 5.88 -22.72 11.74
CA LEU A 113 5.37 -21.74 12.70
C LEU A 113 6.46 -21.25 13.66
N ARG A 114 7.44 -22.10 13.99
CA ARG A 114 8.60 -21.69 14.78
C ARG A 114 9.47 -20.72 14.00
N ALA A 115 9.79 -21.01 12.74
CA ALA A 115 10.55 -20.10 11.87
C ALA A 115 9.85 -18.74 11.74
N ALA A 116 8.51 -18.75 11.63
CA ALA A 116 7.68 -17.54 11.58
C ALA A 116 7.54 -16.79 12.92
N GLY A 117 8.09 -17.30 14.02
CA GLY A 117 7.93 -16.70 15.36
C GLY A 117 6.52 -16.80 15.93
N VAL A 118 5.63 -17.57 15.28
CA VAL A 118 4.24 -17.79 15.72
C VAL A 118 4.20 -18.71 16.93
N MET A 119 4.89 -19.86 16.85
CA MET A 119 5.00 -20.83 17.95
C MET A 119 6.39 -20.75 18.55
N VAL A 120 6.50 -20.32 19.80
CA VAL A 120 7.80 -20.10 20.48
C VAL A 120 8.13 -21.18 21.53
N GLY A 121 7.18 -22.05 21.87
CA GLY A 121 7.34 -23.08 22.89
C GLY A 121 7.23 -22.58 24.33
N ASP A 122 7.48 -23.48 25.28
CA ASP A 122 7.55 -23.17 26.70
C ASP A 122 9.00 -22.85 27.15
N GLU A 123 9.19 -22.60 28.46
CA GLU A 123 10.50 -22.32 29.07
C GLU A 123 11.51 -23.47 28.93
N ASN A 124 11.04 -24.68 28.68
CA ASN A 124 11.86 -25.88 28.46
C ASN A 124 12.04 -26.19 26.96
N ASN A 125 11.73 -25.22 26.08
CA ASN A 125 11.80 -25.39 24.64
C ASN A 125 10.94 -26.55 24.10
N ARG A 126 9.69 -26.70 24.61
CA ARG A 126 8.74 -27.74 24.17
C ARG A 126 7.57 -27.12 23.42
N ALA A 127 7.12 -27.79 22.36
CA ALA A 127 5.93 -27.43 21.59
C ALA A 127 4.63 -27.94 22.23
N MET A 128 4.71 -29.06 22.94
CA MET A 128 3.59 -29.77 23.58
C MET A 128 2.48 -30.13 22.55
N PRO A 129 2.81 -30.83 21.44
CA PRO A 129 1.94 -30.97 20.28
C PRO A 129 0.61 -31.67 20.58
N SER A 130 0.63 -32.67 21.47
CA SER A 130 -0.55 -33.49 21.84
C SER A 130 -1.42 -32.86 22.92
N GLU A 131 -0.98 -31.76 23.55
CA GLU A 131 -1.80 -31.08 24.55
C GLU A 131 -2.89 -30.24 23.88
N SER A 132 -4.06 -30.18 24.55
CA SER A 132 -5.13 -29.27 24.12
C SER A 132 -4.67 -27.83 24.24
N ILE A 133 -4.95 -27.03 23.21
CA ILE A 133 -4.60 -25.60 23.25
C ILE A 133 -5.60 -24.84 24.11
N THR A 134 -5.13 -23.99 25.01
CA THR A 134 -6.02 -23.09 25.77
C THR A 134 -6.50 -21.95 24.88
N ARG A 135 -7.66 -21.39 25.23
CA ARG A 135 -8.28 -20.30 24.47
C ARG A 135 -7.36 -19.07 24.36
N GLU A 136 -6.71 -18.67 25.46
CA GLU A 136 -5.73 -17.56 25.41
C GLU A 136 -4.50 -17.89 24.54
N ALA A 137 -3.99 -19.12 24.58
CA ALA A 137 -2.85 -19.54 23.78
C ALA A 137 -3.20 -19.56 22.27
N ALA A 138 -4.38 -20.03 21.93
CA ALA A 138 -4.86 -20.02 20.55
C ALA A 138 -4.97 -18.60 19.99
N VAL A 139 -5.53 -17.67 20.76
CA VAL A 139 -5.63 -16.25 20.39
C VAL A 139 -4.26 -15.65 20.12
N VAL A 140 -3.25 -15.96 20.93
CA VAL A 140 -1.88 -15.47 20.72
C VAL A 140 -1.25 -16.05 19.46
N LEU A 141 -1.43 -17.36 19.20
CA LEU A 141 -0.92 -17.95 17.95
C LEU A 141 -1.58 -17.31 16.71
N ILE A 142 -2.90 -17.13 16.75
CA ILE A 142 -3.64 -16.47 15.67
C ILE A 142 -3.13 -15.05 15.49
N ALA A 143 -3.07 -14.25 16.56
CA ALA A 143 -2.61 -12.85 16.45
C ALA A 143 -1.22 -12.74 15.83
N ARG A 144 -0.27 -13.58 16.28
CA ARG A 144 1.09 -13.60 15.72
C ARG A 144 1.12 -14.01 14.25
N ALA A 145 0.32 -15.02 13.89
CA ALA A 145 0.26 -15.49 12.51
C ALA A 145 -0.25 -14.39 11.55
N PHE A 146 -1.16 -13.53 12.01
CA PHE A 146 -1.75 -12.46 11.21
C PHE A 146 -1.08 -11.09 11.40
N GLY A 147 0.05 -11.02 12.12
CA GLY A 147 0.75 -9.77 12.38
C GLY A 147 -0.03 -8.79 13.26
N ILE A 148 -0.99 -9.28 14.05
CA ILE A 148 -1.79 -8.44 14.96
C ILE A 148 -0.98 -8.19 16.23
N TYR A 149 -0.66 -6.92 16.50
CA TYR A 149 0.10 -6.50 17.67
C TYR A 149 -0.79 -6.41 18.92
N PRO A 150 -0.22 -6.69 20.11
CA PRO A 150 -0.96 -6.55 21.36
C PRO A 150 -1.30 -5.08 21.64
N THR A 151 -2.50 -4.84 22.18
CA THR A 151 -2.96 -3.50 22.57
C THR A 151 -3.04 -3.37 24.09
N GLN A 152 -3.10 -2.12 24.58
CA GLN A 152 -3.28 -1.81 26.00
C GLN A 152 -4.71 -1.31 26.31
N GLN A 153 -5.66 -1.59 25.42
CA GLN A 153 -7.03 -1.17 25.64
C GLN A 153 -7.71 -2.09 26.65
N GLU A 154 -8.65 -1.52 27.39
CA GLU A 154 -9.34 -2.22 28.48
C GLU A 154 -10.23 -3.34 27.96
N LEU A 155 -10.15 -4.50 28.60
CA LEU A 155 -11.04 -5.63 28.39
C LEU A 155 -12.21 -5.56 29.38
N HIS A 156 -13.38 -5.98 28.92
CA HIS A 156 -14.61 -5.95 29.72
C HIS A 156 -15.18 -7.35 29.99
N TYR A 157 -14.32 -8.37 30.08
CA TYR A 157 -14.72 -9.71 30.51
C TYR A 157 -14.74 -9.79 32.05
N GLU A 158 -15.68 -10.52 32.59
CA GLU A 158 -15.80 -10.73 34.05
C GLU A 158 -14.59 -11.45 34.65
N ASP A 159 -13.88 -12.23 33.84
CA ASP A 159 -12.70 -13.00 34.22
C ASP A 159 -11.37 -12.41 33.64
N THR A 160 -11.35 -11.12 33.29
CA THR A 160 -10.17 -10.44 32.71
C THR A 160 -8.90 -10.65 33.52
N GLU A 161 -8.99 -10.64 34.87
CA GLU A 161 -7.86 -10.86 35.77
C GLU A 161 -7.27 -12.28 35.69
N SER A 162 -8.00 -13.23 35.14
CA SER A 162 -7.55 -14.62 34.93
C SER A 162 -6.76 -14.79 33.64
N ILE A 163 -6.75 -13.79 32.75
CA ILE A 163 -5.98 -13.81 31.49
C ILE A 163 -4.52 -13.59 31.80
N SER A 164 -3.66 -14.46 31.29
CA SER A 164 -2.22 -14.37 31.47
C SER A 164 -1.63 -13.06 30.94
N SER A 165 -0.66 -12.49 31.62
CA SER A 165 -0.03 -11.21 31.24
C SER A 165 0.58 -11.21 29.82
N TRP A 166 1.03 -12.37 29.34
CA TRP A 166 1.55 -12.55 27.99
C TRP A 166 0.45 -12.59 26.91
N ALA A 167 -0.80 -12.86 27.30
CA ALA A 167 -1.94 -13.01 26.38
C ALA A 167 -2.88 -11.80 26.36
N VAL A 168 -2.98 -11.05 27.47
CA VAL A 168 -3.98 -10.01 27.67
C VAL A 168 -4.04 -8.96 26.55
N GLY A 169 -2.89 -8.52 26.04
CA GLY A 169 -2.82 -7.53 24.95
C GLY A 169 -3.35 -8.08 23.63
N TYR A 170 -3.10 -9.35 23.32
CA TYR A 170 -3.58 -10.03 22.12
C TYR A 170 -5.09 -10.32 22.21
N VAL A 171 -5.55 -10.79 23.39
CA VAL A 171 -6.99 -10.97 23.65
C VAL A 171 -7.70 -9.64 23.47
N SER A 172 -7.14 -8.54 23.99
CA SER A 172 -7.69 -7.20 23.79
C SER A 172 -7.82 -6.84 22.31
N ALA A 173 -6.76 -7.02 21.53
CA ALA A 173 -6.74 -6.70 20.11
C ALA A 173 -7.82 -7.46 19.31
N LEU A 174 -7.90 -8.80 19.49
CA LEU A 174 -8.86 -9.62 18.76
C LEU A 174 -10.31 -9.40 19.22
N SER A 175 -10.51 -9.11 20.51
CA SER A 175 -11.84 -8.83 21.07
C SER A 175 -12.41 -7.51 20.54
N GLN A 176 -11.59 -6.48 20.45
CA GLN A 176 -12.00 -5.18 19.91
C GLN A 176 -12.30 -5.22 18.42
N ALA A 177 -11.53 -6.01 17.67
CA ALA A 177 -11.83 -6.29 16.28
C ALA A 177 -13.09 -7.15 16.08
N GLY A 178 -13.69 -7.67 17.17
CA GLY A 178 -14.89 -8.51 17.10
C GLY A 178 -14.64 -9.96 16.68
N TYR A 179 -13.38 -10.36 16.52
CA TYR A 179 -13.01 -11.72 16.09
C TYR A 179 -13.18 -12.76 17.19
N VAL A 180 -12.99 -12.33 18.43
CA VAL A 180 -13.18 -13.17 19.62
C VAL A 180 -14.18 -12.50 20.54
N ARG A 181 -15.07 -13.30 21.14
CA ARG A 181 -16.11 -12.82 22.07
C ARG A 181 -16.12 -13.67 23.34
N GLY A 182 -16.63 -13.09 24.42
CA GLY A 182 -16.92 -13.85 25.64
C GLY A 182 -18.02 -14.87 25.42
N GLY A 183 -17.97 -15.92 26.22
CA GLY A 183 -19.03 -16.92 26.34
C GLY A 183 -20.04 -16.56 27.43
N ASP A 184 -20.50 -17.58 28.16
CA ASP A 184 -21.48 -17.43 29.24
C ASP A 184 -21.01 -16.41 30.29
N ASN A 185 -21.97 -15.61 30.78
CA ASN A 185 -21.74 -14.55 31.76
C ASN A 185 -20.65 -13.55 31.37
N ASN A 186 -20.44 -13.32 30.06
CA ASN A 186 -19.40 -12.44 29.55
C ASN A 186 -17.98 -12.81 30.03
N CYS A 187 -17.68 -14.11 30.19
CA CYS A 187 -16.34 -14.59 30.52
C CYS A 187 -15.57 -15.00 29.28
N PHE A 188 -14.26 -14.75 29.28
CA PHE A 188 -13.37 -15.16 28.20
C PHE A 188 -12.94 -16.63 28.32
N PHE A 189 -12.86 -17.15 29.56
CA PHE A 189 -12.37 -18.51 29.88
C PHE A 189 -10.96 -18.80 29.36
N PRO A 190 -9.92 -18.06 29.77
CA PRO A 190 -8.58 -18.09 29.17
C PRO A 190 -7.93 -19.47 29.19
N ALA A 191 -8.06 -20.22 30.29
CA ALA A 191 -7.47 -21.54 30.50
C ALA A 191 -8.32 -22.70 29.96
N ALA A 192 -9.55 -22.46 29.49
CA ALA A 192 -10.36 -23.50 28.91
C ALA A 192 -9.78 -24.03 27.60
N PRO A 193 -9.82 -25.33 27.33
CA PRO A 193 -9.46 -25.87 26.03
C PRO A 193 -10.34 -25.26 24.95
N LEU A 194 -9.75 -24.80 23.85
CA LEU A 194 -10.49 -24.32 22.69
C LEU A 194 -11.01 -25.51 21.89
N THR A 195 -12.29 -25.48 21.53
CA THR A 195 -12.87 -26.54 20.69
C THR A 195 -12.55 -26.34 19.22
N ARG A 196 -12.65 -27.40 18.42
CA ARG A 196 -12.44 -27.37 16.97
C ARG A 196 -13.41 -26.41 16.27
N ALA A 197 -14.67 -26.37 16.69
CA ALA A 197 -15.69 -25.45 16.18
C ALA A 197 -15.40 -23.99 16.54
N GLU A 198 -14.96 -23.72 17.76
CA GLU A 198 -14.58 -22.37 18.19
C GLU A 198 -13.40 -21.83 17.37
N ALA A 199 -12.37 -22.64 17.15
CA ALA A 199 -11.22 -22.25 16.33
C ALA A 199 -11.64 -21.87 14.90
N VAL A 200 -12.44 -22.72 14.26
CA VAL A 200 -12.95 -22.45 12.90
C VAL A 200 -13.79 -21.16 12.86
N THR A 201 -14.58 -20.92 13.91
CA THR A 201 -15.41 -19.72 14.00
C THR A 201 -14.57 -18.45 14.13
N ILE A 202 -13.46 -18.48 14.88
CA ILE A 202 -12.54 -17.35 14.95
C ILE A 202 -12.00 -17.03 13.55
N PHE A 203 -11.51 -18.02 12.81
CA PHE A 203 -11.04 -17.80 11.43
C PHE A 203 -12.15 -17.29 10.52
N ASN A 204 -13.37 -17.82 10.66
CA ASN A 204 -14.50 -17.38 9.85
C ASN A 204 -14.92 -15.93 10.12
N ASN A 205 -14.76 -15.46 11.36
CA ASN A 205 -15.01 -14.07 11.72
C ASN A 205 -13.92 -13.11 11.23
N MET A 206 -12.68 -13.61 11.09
CA MET A 206 -11.54 -12.78 10.68
C MET A 206 -11.37 -12.71 9.17
N ILE A 207 -11.58 -13.83 8.46
CA ILE A 207 -11.13 -14.00 7.08
C ILE A 207 -12.34 -14.04 6.14
N THR A 208 -12.53 -12.98 5.38
CA THR A 208 -13.60 -12.93 4.37
C THR A 208 -13.23 -13.73 3.13
N ALA A 209 -11.97 -13.68 2.68
CA ALA A 209 -11.51 -14.43 1.52
C ALA A 209 -10.13 -15.07 1.76
N CYS A 210 -9.98 -16.31 1.29
CA CYS A 210 -8.70 -17.02 1.29
C CYS A 210 -8.49 -17.61 -0.10
N ILE A 211 -7.63 -16.96 -0.89
CA ILE A 211 -7.38 -17.27 -2.29
C ILE A 211 -6.12 -18.12 -2.38
N SER A 212 -6.27 -19.34 -2.85
CA SER A 212 -5.20 -20.35 -2.87
C SER A 212 -4.73 -20.76 -4.27
N GLU A 213 -5.39 -20.26 -5.31
CA GLU A 213 -5.12 -20.59 -6.70
C GLU A 213 -5.06 -19.33 -7.56
N SER A 214 -4.32 -19.39 -8.68
CA SER A 214 -4.29 -18.32 -9.67
C SER A 214 -5.65 -18.15 -10.35
N GLY A 215 -6.04 -16.93 -10.71
CA GLY A 215 -7.27 -16.69 -11.44
C GLY A 215 -7.95 -15.36 -11.17
N ASP A 216 -9.12 -15.19 -11.77
CA ASP A 216 -9.97 -14.01 -11.62
C ASP A 216 -11.05 -14.28 -10.57
N TYR A 217 -11.12 -13.43 -9.55
CA TYR A 217 -12.06 -13.52 -8.45
C TYR A 217 -12.97 -12.30 -8.44
N ASP A 218 -14.19 -12.45 -8.98
CA ASP A 218 -15.20 -11.39 -9.00
C ASP A 218 -16.15 -11.55 -7.82
N TYR A 219 -16.12 -10.59 -6.90
CA TYR A 219 -16.90 -10.62 -5.66
C TYR A 219 -18.29 -10.00 -5.78
N ARG A 220 -18.78 -9.74 -6.98
CA ARG A 220 -20.19 -9.34 -7.15
C ARG A 220 -21.14 -10.55 -6.93
N PRO A 221 -22.18 -10.46 -6.15
CA PRO A 221 -22.78 -9.27 -5.52
C PRO A 221 -22.41 -9.07 -4.03
N PHE A 222 -21.14 -9.26 -3.62
CA PHE A 222 -20.77 -9.06 -2.22
C PHE A 222 -21.13 -7.63 -1.77
N GLU A 223 -21.85 -7.53 -0.65
CA GLU A 223 -22.25 -6.26 -0.03
C GLU A 223 -21.57 -6.11 1.34
N GLY A 224 -20.99 -4.93 1.59
CA GLY A 224 -20.29 -4.61 2.84
C GLY A 224 -18.78 -4.46 2.66
N LEU A 225 -18.05 -4.53 3.77
CA LEU A 225 -16.60 -4.46 3.82
C LEU A 225 -16.03 -5.83 4.21
N ALA A 226 -15.10 -6.33 3.42
CA ALA A 226 -14.35 -7.52 3.77
C ALA A 226 -13.36 -7.22 4.90
N ASP A 227 -13.19 -8.17 5.83
CA ASP A 227 -12.11 -8.15 6.81
C ASP A 227 -10.79 -8.63 6.16
N PHE A 228 -10.08 -9.60 6.74
CA PHE A 228 -8.87 -10.11 6.11
C PHE A 228 -9.13 -10.80 4.78
N VAL A 229 -8.30 -10.45 3.79
CA VAL A 229 -8.20 -11.14 2.50
C VAL A 229 -6.81 -11.75 2.40
N ILE A 230 -6.73 -13.08 2.32
CA ILE A 230 -5.47 -13.81 2.22
C ILE A 230 -5.24 -14.24 0.78
N ILE A 231 -4.07 -13.93 0.24
CA ILE A 231 -3.65 -14.30 -1.11
C ILE A 231 -2.44 -15.22 -1.00
N GLY A 232 -2.62 -16.48 -1.38
CA GLY A 232 -1.62 -17.54 -1.30
C GLY A 232 -1.22 -18.11 -2.66
N ALA A 233 -1.44 -17.38 -3.75
CA ALA A 233 -1.05 -17.77 -5.10
C ALA A 233 -0.66 -16.54 -5.93
N ASP A 234 0.18 -16.76 -6.94
CA ASP A 234 0.52 -15.78 -7.97
C ASP A 234 -0.60 -15.64 -9.01
N ASN A 235 -0.53 -14.59 -9.83
CA ASN A 235 -1.45 -14.33 -10.93
C ASN A 235 -2.93 -14.28 -10.50
N VAL A 236 -3.21 -13.58 -9.41
CA VAL A 236 -4.55 -13.37 -8.86
C VAL A 236 -5.07 -11.99 -9.25
N ASN A 237 -6.26 -11.96 -9.85
CA ASN A 237 -7.01 -10.72 -10.09
C ASN A 237 -8.23 -10.69 -9.17
N ILE A 238 -8.33 -9.69 -8.31
CA ILE A 238 -9.50 -9.42 -7.47
C ILE A 238 -10.31 -8.30 -8.11
N LEU A 239 -11.61 -8.52 -8.29
CA LEU A 239 -12.52 -7.59 -8.95
C LEU A 239 -13.72 -7.27 -8.06
N ASN A 240 -14.14 -5.99 -8.07
CA ASN A 240 -15.40 -5.52 -7.48
C ASN A 240 -15.54 -5.89 -5.98
N PHE A 241 -14.54 -5.56 -5.20
CA PHE A 241 -14.48 -5.93 -3.80
C PHE A 241 -14.11 -4.72 -2.93
N ASP A 242 -14.93 -4.40 -1.93
CA ASP A 242 -14.64 -3.37 -0.94
C ASP A 242 -14.04 -4.03 0.29
N ILE A 243 -12.76 -3.73 0.58
CA ILE A 243 -11.97 -4.37 1.64
C ILE A 243 -11.72 -3.33 2.73
N GLY A 244 -12.32 -3.53 3.90
CA GLY A 244 -12.15 -2.67 5.08
C GLY A 244 -10.95 -3.07 5.92
N GLY A 245 -10.62 -4.36 5.96
CA GLY A 245 -9.50 -4.93 6.69
C GLY A 245 -8.23 -5.04 5.85
N ASN A 246 -7.31 -5.90 6.31
CA ASN A 246 -5.99 -6.04 5.70
C ASN A 246 -5.97 -7.09 4.58
N ILE A 247 -5.12 -6.85 3.58
CA ILE A 247 -4.72 -7.87 2.60
C ILE A 247 -3.40 -8.48 3.08
N LEU A 248 -3.35 -9.81 3.11
CA LEU A 248 -2.17 -10.55 3.53
C LEU A 248 -1.71 -11.47 2.40
N LEU A 249 -0.53 -11.19 1.84
CA LEU A 249 0.16 -12.07 0.90
C LEU A 249 0.96 -13.10 1.71
N THR A 250 0.82 -14.38 1.39
CA THR A 250 1.59 -15.43 2.06
C THR A 250 3.03 -15.50 1.54
N GLU A 251 3.89 -16.25 2.24
CA GLU A 251 5.29 -16.41 1.87
C GLU A 251 5.45 -16.96 0.45
N GLY A 252 6.29 -16.31 -0.36
CA GLY A 252 6.62 -16.73 -1.72
C GLY A 252 5.66 -16.26 -2.81
N VAL A 253 4.58 -15.54 -2.45
CA VAL A 253 3.71 -14.90 -3.46
C VAL A 253 4.46 -13.75 -4.11
N ASP A 254 4.44 -13.70 -5.42
CA ASP A 254 4.94 -12.58 -6.20
C ASP A 254 3.87 -11.47 -6.27
N ALA A 255 4.05 -10.43 -5.46
CA ALA A 255 3.12 -9.30 -5.37
C ALA A 255 2.89 -8.58 -6.71
N GLU A 256 3.89 -8.59 -7.61
CA GLU A 256 3.79 -7.95 -8.91
C GLU A 256 2.81 -8.66 -9.85
N THR A 257 2.44 -9.90 -9.55
CA THR A 257 1.45 -10.68 -10.32
C THR A 257 0.01 -10.48 -9.84
N ILE A 258 -0.20 -9.74 -8.75
CA ILE A 258 -1.51 -9.52 -8.15
C ILE A 258 -2.13 -8.24 -8.71
N ARG A 259 -3.43 -8.28 -9.02
CA ARG A 259 -4.19 -7.11 -9.49
C ARG A 259 -5.48 -6.91 -8.69
N LEU A 260 -5.67 -5.71 -8.19
CA LEU A 260 -6.84 -5.25 -7.44
C LEU A 260 -7.68 -4.32 -8.32
N LYS A 261 -8.52 -4.88 -9.21
CA LYS A 261 -9.31 -4.14 -10.20
C LYS A 261 -10.68 -3.77 -9.63
N THR A 262 -11.04 -2.49 -9.67
CA THR A 262 -12.30 -1.98 -9.05
C THR A 262 -12.44 -2.38 -7.56
N VAL A 263 -11.32 -2.35 -6.84
CA VAL A 263 -11.23 -2.65 -5.41
C VAL A 263 -11.01 -1.35 -4.65
N LYS A 264 -11.90 -1.06 -3.68
CA LYS A 264 -11.62 -0.07 -2.64
C LYS A 264 -10.98 -0.79 -1.45
N HIS A 265 -9.87 -0.27 -1.00
CA HIS A 265 -9.12 -0.85 0.11
C HIS A 265 -8.81 0.23 1.14
N TYR A 266 -9.13 -0.05 2.39
CA TYR A 266 -9.03 0.91 3.51
C TYR A 266 -8.03 0.47 4.58
N GLY A 267 -7.65 -0.80 4.59
CA GLY A 267 -6.67 -1.37 5.51
C GLY A 267 -5.24 -1.28 4.97
N GLU A 268 -4.40 -2.18 5.44
CA GLU A 268 -3.00 -2.28 5.04
C GLU A 268 -2.76 -3.55 4.22
N ILE A 269 -1.72 -3.54 3.40
CA ILE A 269 -1.29 -4.71 2.62
C ILE A 269 0.05 -5.17 3.19
N TRP A 270 0.09 -6.40 3.67
CA TRP A 270 1.27 -7.03 4.22
C TRP A 270 1.62 -8.29 3.47
N GLN A 271 2.90 -8.53 3.29
CA GLN A 271 3.41 -9.82 2.84
C GLN A 271 4.23 -10.44 3.94
N TYR A 272 3.94 -11.71 4.26
CA TYR A 272 4.82 -12.48 5.12
C TYR A 272 6.06 -12.93 4.32
N THR A 273 7.25 -12.68 4.86
CA THR A 273 8.53 -13.14 4.34
C THR A 273 9.32 -13.81 5.45
N TYR A 274 10.41 -14.48 5.12
CA TYR A 274 11.32 -15.06 6.12
C TYR A 274 11.79 -14.02 7.17
N ASP A 275 12.00 -12.77 6.76
CA ASP A 275 12.44 -11.67 7.63
C ASP A 275 11.28 -10.98 8.38
N GLY A 276 10.07 -11.52 8.29
CA GLY A 276 8.85 -10.98 8.90
C GLY A 276 7.89 -10.36 7.90
N PHE A 277 7.00 -9.52 8.39
CA PHE A 277 6.01 -8.84 7.55
C PHE A 277 6.63 -7.63 6.83
N LYS A 278 6.40 -7.55 5.51
CA LYS A 278 6.78 -6.43 4.67
C LYS A 278 5.54 -5.69 4.20
N GLN A 279 5.53 -4.39 4.36
CA GLN A 279 4.42 -3.55 3.94
C GLN A 279 4.42 -3.35 2.43
N HIS A 280 3.22 -3.30 1.86
CA HIS A 280 2.97 -3.00 0.47
C HIS A 280 1.93 -1.89 0.36
N LEU A 281 1.88 -1.24 -0.78
CA LEU A 281 0.90 -0.21 -1.11
C LEU A 281 0.04 -0.66 -2.29
N LYS A 282 -1.23 -0.25 -2.27
CA LYS A 282 -2.08 -0.33 -3.46
C LYS A 282 -1.86 0.93 -4.30
N VAL A 283 -1.37 0.73 -5.51
CA VAL A 283 -1.17 1.79 -6.51
C VAL A 283 -2.02 1.45 -7.73
N TYR A 284 -3.11 2.16 -7.94
CA TYR A 284 -4.16 1.80 -8.92
C TYR A 284 -4.64 0.36 -8.72
N SER A 285 -4.28 -0.54 -9.65
CA SER A 285 -4.59 -1.98 -9.54
C SER A 285 -3.40 -2.84 -9.09
N TYR A 286 -2.23 -2.25 -8.89
CA TYR A 286 -1.01 -2.95 -8.51
C TYR A 286 -0.83 -3.03 -7.00
N ILE A 287 -0.10 -4.04 -6.55
CA ILE A 287 0.46 -4.12 -5.21
C ILE A 287 1.97 -3.92 -5.34
N VAL A 288 2.51 -2.94 -4.62
CA VAL A 288 3.89 -2.50 -4.74
C VAL A 288 4.56 -2.54 -3.38
N PRO A 289 5.77 -3.13 -3.24
CA PRO A 289 6.47 -3.18 -1.96
C PRO A 289 6.88 -1.78 -1.49
N VAL A 290 6.81 -1.56 -0.18
CA VAL A 290 7.38 -0.37 0.46
C VAL A 290 8.89 -0.53 0.60
N ASN A 291 9.65 0.46 0.13
CA ASN A 291 11.09 0.54 0.38
C ASN A 291 11.34 1.34 1.66
N GLU A 292 11.68 0.64 2.74
CA GLU A 292 11.91 1.23 4.07
C GLU A 292 13.16 2.15 4.15
N ASN A 293 14.02 2.12 3.12
CA ASN A 293 15.22 2.96 3.07
C ASN A 293 14.96 4.35 2.48
N LEU A 294 13.77 4.59 1.93
CA LEU A 294 13.37 5.88 1.40
C LEU A 294 12.68 6.75 2.47
N PRO A 295 12.88 8.07 2.43
CA PRO A 295 12.22 8.97 3.37
C PRO A 295 10.71 8.97 3.14
N VAL A 296 9.96 8.64 4.19
CA VAL A 296 8.49 8.71 4.19
C VAL A 296 8.04 10.17 4.24
N CYS A 297 6.95 10.48 3.56
CA CYS A 297 6.33 11.80 3.58
C CYS A 297 6.06 12.26 5.02
N SER A 298 6.60 13.42 5.37
CA SER A 298 6.49 13.98 6.71
C SER A 298 5.41 15.07 6.83
N TYR A 299 4.76 15.41 5.72
CA TYR A 299 3.69 16.39 5.72
C TYR A 299 2.41 15.79 6.31
N ASP A 300 1.76 16.55 7.22
CA ASP A 300 0.44 16.20 7.74
C ASP A 300 -0.62 16.60 6.69
N PRO A 301 -1.34 15.64 6.09
CA PRO A 301 -2.33 15.96 5.06
C PRO A 301 -3.43 16.93 5.53
N SER A 302 -3.75 16.95 6.82
CA SER A 302 -4.79 17.82 7.38
C SER A 302 -4.42 19.32 7.41
N LEU A 303 -3.14 19.64 7.22
CA LEU A 303 -2.63 21.03 7.24
C LEU A 303 -2.58 21.67 5.84
N PHE A 304 -2.95 20.93 4.79
CA PHE A 304 -3.15 21.49 3.47
C PHE A 304 -4.50 22.20 3.38
N VAL A 305 -4.48 23.48 3.08
CA VAL A 305 -5.67 24.33 3.03
C VAL A 305 -5.72 25.10 1.71
N LYS A 306 -6.84 25.01 1.00
CA LYS A 306 -7.13 25.84 -0.18
C LYS A 306 -7.87 27.09 0.24
N ASP A 307 -7.44 28.24 -0.28
CA ASP A 307 -8.19 29.49 -0.15
C ASP A 307 -9.42 29.53 -1.09
N GLU A 308 -10.14 30.66 -1.06
CA GLU A 308 -11.33 30.88 -1.91
C GLU A 308 -11.01 30.92 -3.42
N ASN A 309 -9.76 31.12 -3.80
CA ASN A 309 -9.28 31.14 -5.19
C ASN A 309 -8.70 29.79 -5.61
N GLY A 310 -8.69 28.80 -4.71
CA GLY A 310 -8.12 27.46 -4.95
C GLY A 310 -6.61 27.39 -4.79
N ILE A 311 -5.98 28.42 -4.24
CA ILE A 311 -4.54 28.43 -3.97
C ILE A 311 -4.26 27.60 -2.72
N MET A 312 -3.37 26.61 -2.83
CA MET A 312 -2.98 25.73 -1.75
C MET A 312 -1.91 26.36 -0.88
N THR A 313 -2.11 26.27 0.44
CA THR A 313 -1.11 26.61 1.47
C THR A 313 -0.95 25.43 2.43
N TYR A 314 0.14 25.44 3.20
CA TYR A 314 0.38 24.44 4.24
C TYR A 314 0.49 25.14 5.60
N ASP A 315 -0.48 24.89 6.49
CA ASP A 315 -0.62 25.59 7.78
C ASP A 315 0.26 24.95 8.88
N ASP A 316 1.58 24.93 8.65
CA ASP A 316 2.58 24.55 9.65
C ASP A 316 3.68 25.62 9.69
N PRO A 317 3.88 26.29 10.84
CA PRO A 317 4.86 27.38 10.96
C PRO A 317 6.33 26.94 10.75
N ARG A 318 6.60 25.65 10.68
CA ARG A 318 7.94 25.11 10.37
C ARG A 318 8.27 25.22 8.88
N TYR A 319 7.26 25.43 8.03
CA TYR A 319 7.42 25.47 6.58
C TYR A 319 7.04 26.84 6.03
N THR A 320 7.72 27.23 4.99
CA THR A 320 7.31 28.34 4.11
C THR A 320 7.02 27.74 2.76
N THR A 321 5.85 27.99 2.22
CA THR A 321 5.45 27.45 0.92
C THR A 321 5.34 28.54 -0.13
N TYR A 322 5.54 28.15 -1.39
CA TYR A 322 5.57 29.05 -2.53
C TYR A 322 4.57 28.57 -3.57
N PHE A 323 3.69 29.47 -4.01
CA PHE A 323 2.70 29.19 -5.04
C PHE A 323 3.35 29.28 -6.43
N GLY A 324 3.14 28.26 -7.27
CA GLY A 324 3.70 28.19 -8.62
C GLY A 324 2.70 27.68 -9.65
N VAL A 325 3.08 27.84 -10.89
CA VAL A 325 2.34 27.33 -12.04
C VAL A 325 3.27 26.57 -12.97
N ASP A 326 2.70 25.71 -13.82
CA ASP A 326 3.45 25.21 -14.97
C ASP A 326 2.68 25.39 -16.27
N VAL A 327 3.41 25.67 -17.35
CA VAL A 327 2.85 26.06 -18.63
C VAL A 327 3.61 25.47 -19.81
N SER A 328 2.89 25.34 -20.90
CA SER A 328 3.39 24.96 -22.22
C SER A 328 2.68 25.76 -23.30
N SER A 329 2.86 25.38 -24.55
CA SER A 329 2.08 25.94 -25.67
C SER A 329 0.55 25.72 -25.54
N TRP A 330 0.11 24.80 -24.67
CA TRP A 330 -1.33 24.55 -24.44
C TRP A 330 -2.06 25.74 -23.79
N GLN A 331 -1.37 26.52 -22.95
CA GLN A 331 -1.93 27.71 -22.30
C GLN A 331 -2.06 28.92 -23.26
N GLY A 332 -1.39 28.86 -24.43
CA GLY A 332 -1.40 29.95 -25.43
C GLY A 332 -0.64 31.18 -24.97
N ASP A 333 -1.25 32.35 -25.16
CA ASP A 333 -0.64 33.62 -24.72
C ASP A 333 -0.96 33.88 -23.25
N VAL A 334 0.08 33.94 -22.41
CA VAL A 334 0.00 34.12 -20.96
C VAL A 334 0.35 35.56 -20.58
N ASP A 335 -0.50 36.22 -19.82
CA ASP A 335 -0.23 37.51 -19.18
C ASP A 335 0.46 37.28 -17.83
N TRP A 336 1.79 37.22 -17.87
CA TRP A 336 2.63 36.92 -16.72
C TRP A 336 2.56 37.96 -15.62
N HIS A 337 2.27 39.23 -15.93
CA HIS A 337 2.09 40.28 -14.91
C HIS A 337 0.82 40.01 -14.09
N LYS A 338 -0.26 39.56 -14.71
CA LYS A 338 -1.47 39.17 -13.97
C LYS A 338 -1.25 37.94 -13.10
N LEU A 339 -0.50 36.95 -13.56
CA LEU A 339 -0.14 35.80 -12.72
C LEU A 339 0.69 36.24 -11.50
N LYS A 340 1.65 37.17 -11.68
CA LYS A 340 2.41 37.73 -10.59
C LYS A 340 1.55 38.47 -9.57
N GLU A 341 0.56 39.26 -10.03
CA GLU A 341 -0.40 39.97 -9.17
C GLU A 341 -1.25 39.01 -8.33
N GLN A 342 -1.52 37.80 -8.80
CA GLN A 342 -2.22 36.75 -8.09
C GLN A 342 -1.33 35.91 -7.15
N GLY A 343 -0.06 36.29 -6.99
CA GLY A 343 0.85 35.69 -6.04
C GLY A 343 1.71 34.54 -6.60
N VAL A 344 1.71 34.32 -7.91
CA VAL A 344 2.60 33.34 -8.52
C VAL A 344 4.06 33.72 -8.23
N TYR A 345 4.76 32.86 -7.51
CA TYR A 345 6.15 33.03 -7.11
C TYR A 345 7.10 32.41 -8.12
N PHE A 346 6.80 31.20 -8.61
CA PHE A 346 7.62 30.48 -9.58
C PHE A 346 6.78 29.90 -10.71
N ALA A 347 7.45 29.60 -11.82
CA ALA A 347 6.84 28.90 -12.94
C ALA A 347 7.80 27.83 -13.51
N PHE A 348 7.26 26.65 -13.80
CA PHE A 348 7.91 25.70 -14.68
C PHE A 348 7.42 25.89 -16.12
N ILE A 349 8.33 26.05 -17.07
CA ILE A 349 8.02 26.32 -18.46
C ILE A 349 8.50 25.15 -19.31
N ARG A 350 7.60 24.54 -20.09
CA ARG A 350 8.00 23.47 -21.00
C ARG A 350 8.98 24.01 -22.03
N LEU A 351 10.20 23.49 -21.97
CA LEU A 351 11.21 23.85 -22.95
C LEU A 351 10.97 23.10 -24.26
N GLY A 352 10.66 21.83 -24.17
CA GLY A 352 10.47 21.00 -25.34
C GLY A 352 10.00 19.60 -24.98
N TYR A 353 9.97 18.75 -25.96
CA TYR A 353 9.52 17.37 -25.80
C TYR A 353 10.15 16.45 -26.86
N ARG A 354 10.28 15.17 -26.50
CA ARG A 354 10.54 14.11 -27.48
C ARG A 354 9.22 13.50 -27.94
N GLY A 355 9.01 13.42 -29.25
CA GLY A 355 7.80 12.86 -29.83
C GLY A 355 7.66 11.37 -29.49
N TYR A 356 6.54 10.99 -28.86
CA TYR A 356 6.30 9.66 -28.32
C TYR A 356 6.24 8.52 -29.37
N GLU A 357 5.99 8.85 -30.66
CA GLU A 357 6.06 7.89 -31.77
C GLU A 357 7.35 8.04 -32.56
N THR A 358 7.76 9.28 -32.82
CA THR A 358 8.83 9.60 -33.75
C THR A 358 10.23 9.61 -33.13
N GLY A 359 10.32 9.84 -31.81
CA GLY A 359 11.59 10.04 -31.11
C GLY A 359 12.29 11.37 -31.42
N VAL A 360 11.66 12.26 -32.20
CA VAL A 360 12.24 13.55 -32.59
C VAL A 360 12.08 14.56 -31.45
N ILE A 361 13.18 15.25 -31.14
CA ILE A 361 13.18 16.36 -30.17
C ILE A 361 12.57 17.60 -30.84
N ASN A 362 11.67 18.28 -30.11
CA ASN A 362 11.00 19.48 -30.55
C ASN A 362 11.09 20.56 -29.46
N LEU A 363 11.36 21.78 -29.84
CA LEU A 363 11.21 22.95 -28.97
C LEU A 363 9.71 23.26 -28.82
N ASP A 364 9.28 23.64 -27.62
CA ASP A 364 7.90 24.12 -27.42
C ASP A 364 7.73 25.47 -28.11
N THR A 365 6.65 25.60 -28.88
CA THR A 365 6.42 26.78 -29.73
C THR A 365 6.17 28.08 -28.96
N LYS A 366 5.91 27.99 -27.65
CA LYS A 366 5.73 29.12 -26.74
C LYS A 366 6.85 29.26 -25.70
N PHE A 367 7.90 28.45 -25.82
CA PHE A 367 8.99 28.48 -24.85
C PHE A 367 9.62 29.87 -24.68
N GLU A 368 10.05 30.50 -25.77
CA GLU A 368 10.71 31.80 -25.73
C GLU A 368 9.76 32.90 -25.19
N ASP A 369 8.51 32.94 -25.65
CA ASP A 369 7.50 33.89 -25.17
C ASP A 369 7.24 33.73 -23.67
N ASN A 370 7.08 32.49 -23.20
CA ASN A 370 6.76 32.20 -21.81
C ASN A 370 7.93 32.49 -20.87
N ILE A 371 9.15 32.06 -21.22
CA ILE A 371 10.29 32.25 -20.34
C ILE A 371 10.65 33.73 -20.20
N GLN A 372 10.62 34.49 -21.30
CA GLN A 372 10.91 35.91 -21.26
C GLN A 372 9.83 36.66 -20.50
N GLY A 373 8.56 36.35 -20.75
CA GLY A 373 7.42 36.98 -20.06
C GLY A 373 7.44 36.75 -18.55
N ALA A 374 7.74 35.52 -18.10
CA ALA A 374 7.83 35.18 -16.68
C ALA A 374 9.00 35.92 -16.00
N LEU A 375 10.16 35.97 -16.63
CA LEU A 375 11.34 36.69 -16.13
C LEU A 375 11.06 38.20 -16.05
N ASP A 376 10.45 38.82 -17.09
CA ASP A 376 10.10 40.25 -17.12
C ASP A 376 9.09 40.61 -16.02
N ALA A 377 8.17 39.69 -15.67
CA ALA A 377 7.25 39.84 -14.55
C ALA A 377 7.89 39.60 -13.17
N GLY A 378 9.17 39.22 -13.13
CA GLY A 378 9.88 38.90 -11.88
C GLY A 378 9.39 37.62 -11.19
N ILE A 379 8.92 36.66 -11.98
CA ILE A 379 8.61 35.29 -11.54
C ILE A 379 9.89 34.45 -11.62
N LYS A 380 10.10 33.59 -10.62
CA LYS A 380 11.22 32.66 -10.62
C LYS A 380 10.97 31.52 -11.60
N VAL A 381 11.96 31.16 -12.41
CA VAL A 381 11.75 30.24 -13.53
C VAL A 381 12.57 28.97 -13.38
N GLY A 382 11.90 27.84 -13.52
CA GLY A 382 12.45 26.55 -13.87
C GLY A 382 11.94 26.10 -15.24
N VAL A 383 12.51 25.05 -15.77
CA VAL A 383 12.07 24.49 -17.05
C VAL A 383 11.84 22.99 -16.94
N TYR A 384 10.96 22.44 -17.76
CA TYR A 384 10.79 21.00 -17.87
C TYR A 384 10.87 20.53 -19.32
N PHE A 385 11.36 19.32 -19.48
CA PHE A 385 11.42 18.65 -20.77
C PHE A 385 10.58 17.37 -20.73
N PHE A 386 9.53 17.31 -21.55
CA PHE A 386 8.69 16.13 -21.67
C PHE A 386 9.45 15.03 -22.40
N SER A 387 9.99 14.10 -21.63
CA SER A 387 10.85 13.04 -22.10
C SER A 387 10.05 11.82 -22.56
N GLN A 388 10.55 11.24 -23.64
CA GLN A 388 10.19 9.90 -24.08
C GLN A 388 11.46 9.10 -24.45
N ALA A 389 12.54 9.35 -23.71
CA ALA A 389 13.80 8.64 -23.85
C ALA A 389 13.63 7.15 -23.56
N LEU A 390 14.27 6.30 -24.34
CA LEU A 390 14.32 4.86 -24.16
C LEU A 390 15.54 4.40 -23.36
N ASP A 391 16.57 5.22 -23.31
CA ASP A 391 17.86 4.88 -22.71
C ASP A 391 18.64 6.14 -22.28
N ALA A 392 19.82 5.91 -21.73
CA ALA A 392 20.73 6.95 -21.28
C ALA A 392 21.24 7.87 -22.42
N ASP A 393 21.45 7.33 -23.61
CA ASP A 393 21.98 8.10 -24.73
C ASP A 393 20.95 9.13 -25.20
N GLU A 394 19.68 8.73 -25.30
CA GLU A 394 18.59 9.64 -25.64
C GLU A 394 18.33 10.68 -24.54
N ALA A 395 18.42 10.29 -23.28
CA ALA A 395 18.27 11.21 -22.15
C ALA A 395 19.42 12.24 -22.09
N TYR A 396 20.63 11.83 -22.44
CA TYR A 396 21.77 12.76 -22.59
C TYR A 396 21.54 13.76 -23.73
N GLU A 397 21.02 13.31 -24.87
CA GLU A 397 20.66 14.17 -26.00
C GLU A 397 19.61 15.21 -25.60
N GLU A 398 18.57 14.80 -24.83
CA GLU A 398 17.55 15.70 -24.29
C GLU A 398 18.15 16.73 -23.34
N ALA A 399 19.01 16.32 -22.40
CA ALA A 399 19.67 17.21 -21.47
C ALA A 399 20.55 18.25 -22.19
N GLN A 400 21.30 17.83 -23.21
CA GLN A 400 22.11 18.76 -24.03
C GLN A 400 21.24 19.76 -24.79
N PHE A 401 20.12 19.31 -25.35
CA PHE A 401 19.15 20.19 -26.00
C PHE A 401 18.57 21.21 -25.01
N VAL A 402 18.25 20.80 -23.79
CA VAL A 402 17.79 21.72 -22.74
C VAL A 402 18.88 22.74 -22.43
N LEU A 403 20.10 22.31 -22.14
CA LEU A 403 21.23 23.18 -21.80
C LEU A 403 21.53 24.19 -22.90
N ASP A 404 21.40 23.80 -24.16
CA ASP A 404 21.64 24.71 -25.31
C ASP A 404 20.57 25.81 -25.39
N ASN A 405 19.32 25.52 -25.02
CA ASN A 405 18.21 26.46 -25.14
C ASN A 405 17.98 27.34 -23.91
N ILE A 406 18.52 26.98 -22.73
CA ILE A 406 18.42 27.84 -21.52
C ILE A 406 19.57 28.84 -21.38
N LYS A 407 20.57 28.79 -22.26
CA LYS A 407 21.72 29.71 -22.21
C LYS A 407 21.27 31.18 -22.28
N GLY A 408 21.65 31.93 -21.25
CA GLY A 408 21.37 33.37 -21.18
C GLY A 408 20.09 33.75 -20.45
N TYR A 409 19.28 32.79 -20.04
CA TYR A 409 18.14 33.00 -19.16
C TYR A 409 18.54 32.82 -17.68
N ASP A 410 17.86 33.51 -16.77
CA ASP A 410 18.03 33.39 -15.32
C ASP A 410 17.18 32.22 -14.81
N ILE A 411 17.71 31.00 -14.88
CA ILE A 411 17.06 29.78 -14.38
C ILE A 411 17.38 29.65 -12.90
N SER A 412 16.41 29.96 -12.05
CA SER A 412 16.56 29.98 -10.58
C SER A 412 15.71 28.91 -9.86
N PHE A 413 14.95 28.13 -10.61
CA PHE A 413 14.23 26.94 -10.18
C PHE A 413 14.73 25.72 -10.97
N PRO A 414 14.37 24.48 -10.57
CA PRO A 414 14.93 23.28 -11.17
C PRO A 414 14.75 23.13 -12.69
N VAL A 415 15.64 22.34 -13.27
CA VAL A 415 15.50 21.77 -14.62
C VAL A 415 15.00 20.34 -14.48
N VAL A 416 13.81 20.08 -14.99
CA VAL A 416 13.02 18.88 -14.65
C VAL A 416 13.04 17.86 -15.78
N PHE A 417 13.37 16.62 -15.42
CA PHE A 417 13.13 15.44 -16.25
C PHE A 417 11.68 15.00 -16.04
N ASP A 418 10.83 15.16 -17.06
CA ASP A 418 9.41 14.88 -17.04
C ASP A 418 9.10 13.72 -17.97
N TRP A 419 9.14 12.50 -17.42
CA TRP A 419 8.76 11.30 -18.15
C TRP A 419 7.38 10.80 -17.69
N GLU A 420 6.47 10.63 -18.65
CA GLU A 420 5.12 10.17 -18.39
C GLU A 420 4.70 9.04 -19.34
N THR A 421 3.78 8.19 -18.87
CA THR A 421 3.12 7.22 -19.75
C THR A 421 2.19 7.93 -20.74
N VAL A 422 2.22 7.51 -21.98
CA VAL A 422 1.34 8.05 -23.04
C VAL A 422 0.29 7.03 -23.40
N SER A 423 -0.99 7.46 -23.45
CA SER A 423 -2.12 6.61 -23.85
C SER A 423 -2.16 6.40 -25.35
N SER A 424 -1.18 5.71 -25.90
CA SER A 424 -1.10 5.33 -27.31
C SER A 424 -0.50 3.95 -27.46
N ASP A 425 -1.14 3.07 -28.23
CA ASP A 425 -0.61 1.72 -28.50
C ASP A 425 0.71 1.76 -29.29
N THR A 426 1.03 2.89 -29.91
CA THR A 426 2.24 3.10 -30.73
C THR A 426 3.33 3.88 -29.98
N ALA A 427 3.12 4.20 -28.70
CA ALA A 427 4.13 4.89 -27.91
C ALA A 427 5.39 4.05 -27.76
N ARG A 428 6.53 4.64 -28.08
CA ARG A 428 7.84 3.98 -28.07
C ARG A 428 8.26 3.48 -26.69
N THR A 429 7.75 4.13 -25.64
CA THR A 429 8.06 3.84 -24.24
C THR A 429 7.10 2.85 -23.55
N ASN A 430 6.14 2.24 -24.28
CA ASN A 430 5.13 1.34 -23.71
C ASN A 430 5.71 0.12 -22.96
N ASN A 431 6.91 -0.32 -23.33
CA ASN A 431 7.58 -1.47 -22.75
C ASN A 431 8.97 -1.10 -22.23
N ILE A 432 9.14 0.12 -21.72
CA ILE A 432 10.40 0.52 -21.11
C ILE A 432 10.65 -0.30 -19.84
N GLU A 433 11.85 -0.79 -19.70
CA GLU A 433 12.25 -1.48 -18.47
C GLU A 433 12.59 -0.46 -17.39
N THR A 434 12.29 -0.79 -16.12
CA THR A 434 12.59 0.06 -14.95
C THR A 434 14.06 0.49 -14.91
N GLU A 435 14.97 -0.42 -15.27
CA GLU A 435 16.42 -0.14 -15.35
C GLU A 435 16.73 1.00 -16.31
N ASP A 436 16.21 0.92 -17.53
CA ASP A 436 16.47 1.88 -18.60
C ASP A 436 15.88 3.26 -18.26
N LEU A 437 14.67 3.29 -17.70
CA LEU A 437 14.03 4.52 -17.24
C LEU A 437 14.80 5.20 -16.10
N CYS A 438 15.21 4.44 -15.09
CA CYS A 438 16.03 4.98 -13.99
C CYS A 438 17.38 5.48 -14.51
N GLN A 439 17.98 4.80 -15.48
CA GLN A 439 19.24 5.19 -16.08
C GLN A 439 19.09 6.46 -16.91
N ALA A 440 18.00 6.61 -17.66
CA ALA A 440 17.65 7.81 -18.40
C ALA A 440 17.49 9.03 -17.46
N ALA A 441 16.69 8.89 -16.40
CA ALA A 441 16.50 9.95 -15.40
C ALA A 441 17.83 10.37 -14.75
N ASN A 442 18.66 9.39 -14.34
CA ASN A 442 19.99 9.67 -13.77
C ASN A 442 20.89 10.40 -14.77
N THR A 443 20.89 9.99 -16.03
CA THR A 443 21.76 10.59 -17.04
C THR A 443 21.35 12.03 -17.33
N PHE A 444 20.06 12.29 -17.52
CA PHE A 444 19.54 13.64 -17.68
C PHE A 444 19.91 14.52 -16.49
N CYS A 445 19.51 14.11 -15.29
CA CYS A 445 19.68 14.89 -14.07
C CYS A 445 21.16 15.15 -13.73
N ASN A 446 22.05 14.18 -13.88
CA ASN A 446 23.47 14.38 -13.66
C ASN A 446 24.08 15.34 -14.70
N THR A 447 23.65 15.26 -15.96
CA THR A 447 24.12 16.20 -17.02
C THR A 447 23.70 17.65 -16.70
N ILE A 448 22.49 17.83 -16.18
CA ILE A 448 21.99 19.14 -15.71
C ILE A 448 22.79 19.64 -14.50
N ALA A 449 23.05 18.75 -13.52
CA ALA A 449 23.82 19.09 -12.32
C ALA A 449 25.28 19.48 -12.66
N ASP A 450 25.91 18.73 -13.56
CA ASP A 450 27.28 19.00 -14.01
C ASP A 450 27.43 20.37 -14.73
N ALA A 451 26.31 20.85 -15.30
CA ALA A 451 26.25 22.18 -15.90
C ALA A 451 25.95 23.32 -14.90
N GLY A 452 25.75 22.99 -13.61
CA GLY A 452 25.50 23.95 -12.53
C GLY A 452 24.03 24.35 -12.36
N TYR A 453 23.10 23.54 -12.82
CA TYR A 453 21.67 23.73 -12.55
C TYR A 453 21.17 22.70 -11.56
N ILE A 454 20.05 22.97 -10.89
CA ILE A 454 19.40 22.04 -9.97
C ILE A 454 18.53 21.06 -10.78
N PRO A 455 18.85 19.76 -10.81
CA PRO A 455 17.99 18.77 -11.46
C PRO A 455 16.82 18.38 -10.57
N MET A 456 15.71 17.97 -11.19
CA MET A 456 14.53 17.46 -10.50
C MET A 456 13.84 16.41 -11.37
N VAL A 457 13.13 15.46 -10.76
CA VAL A 457 12.31 14.46 -11.47
C VAL A 457 10.84 14.76 -11.21
N TYR A 458 10.06 14.87 -12.29
CA TYR A 458 8.61 14.89 -12.20
C TYR A 458 8.06 13.47 -12.19
N CYS A 459 7.08 13.21 -11.34
CA CYS A 459 6.37 11.94 -11.32
C CYS A 459 4.97 12.08 -10.71
N ASN A 460 4.06 11.22 -11.14
CA ASN A 460 2.82 10.92 -10.45
C ASN A 460 2.92 9.59 -9.70
N GLN A 461 1.87 9.21 -8.98
CA GLN A 461 1.87 7.97 -8.18
C GLN A 461 2.15 6.71 -9.02
N ASN A 462 1.62 6.64 -10.25
CA ASN A 462 1.84 5.48 -11.11
C ASN A 462 3.30 5.39 -11.57
N VAL A 463 3.82 6.49 -12.09
CA VAL A 463 5.19 6.53 -12.61
C VAL A 463 6.20 6.26 -11.50
N SER A 464 6.04 6.92 -10.35
CA SER A 464 6.96 6.77 -9.23
C SER A 464 6.97 5.38 -8.61
N MET A 465 5.82 4.70 -8.57
CA MET A 465 5.69 3.45 -7.81
C MET A 465 5.69 2.19 -8.68
N VAL A 466 5.41 2.32 -9.99
CA VAL A 466 5.28 1.16 -10.89
C VAL A 466 6.39 1.13 -11.93
N TYR A 467 6.87 2.30 -12.37
CA TYR A 467 7.87 2.39 -13.43
C TYR A 467 9.28 2.69 -12.91
N TYR A 468 9.41 3.53 -11.86
CA TYR A 468 10.70 3.79 -11.24
C TYR A 468 11.01 2.80 -10.11
N GLU A 469 12.28 2.49 -9.95
CA GLU A 469 12.87 2.06 -8.69
C GLU A 469 13.39 3.31 -7.97
N LEU A 470 12.58 3.92 -7.11
CA LEU A 470 12.85 5.22 -6.49
C LEU A 470 14.21 5.30 -5.78
N SER A 471 14.71 4.19 -5.21
CA SER A 471 16.03 4.14 -4.58
C SER A 471 17.19 4.50 -5.54
N ARG A 472 17.00 4.32 -6.84
CA ARG A 472 18.01 4.62 -7.85
C ARG A 472 18.06 6.09 -8.26
N ILE A 473 16.97 6.83 -7.99
CA ILE A 473 16.82 8.25 -8.34
C ILE A 473 16.61 9.14 -7.12
N GLN A 474 16.75 8.60 -5.90
CA GLN A 474 16.53 9.31 -4.63
C GLN A 474 17.52 10.45 -4.36
N ALA A 475 18.55 10.60 -5.19
CA ALA A 475 19.49 11.71 -5.09
C ALA A 475 18.94 13.05 -5.61
N PHE A 476 17.82 13.01 -6.32
CA PHE A 476 17.17 14.18 -6.90
C PHE A 476 15.89 14.52 -6.15
N ASP A 477 15.54 15.79 -6.15
CA ASP A 477 14.29 16.28 -5.62
C ASP A 477 13.12 15.87 -6.53
N PHE A 478 11.91 15.74 -5.94
CA PHE A 478 10.72 15.29 -6.65
C PHE A 478 9.68 16.39 -6.80
N TRP A 479 9.22 16.60 -8.04
CA TRP A 479 7.99 17.30 -8.36
C TRP A 479 6.89 16.27 -8.55
N TYR A 480 6.05 16.11 -7.53
CA TYR A 480 5.02 15.10 -7.48
C TYR A 480 3.67 15.63 -7.93
N ALA A 481 2.96 14.90 -8.79
CA ALA A 481 1.62 15.25 -9.28
C ALA A 481 0.53 14.33 -8.72
N GLU A 482 -0.46 14.93 -8.10
CA GLU A 482 -1.68 14.25 -7.65
C GLU A 482 -2.79 15.29 -7.46
N TYR A 483 -3.85 15.23 -8.28
CA TYR A 483 -4.92 16.22 -8.32
C TYR A 483 -5.97 15.95 -7.25
N LYS A 484 -5.66 16.32 -6.02
CA LYS A 484 -6.47 16.11 -4.82
C LYS A 484 -6.40 17.32 -3.89
N ASP A 485 -7.25 17.32 -2.86
CA ASP A 485 -7.20 18.33 -1.81
C ASP A 485 -6.09 18.07 -0.78
N GLN A 486 -5.64 16.81 -0.71
CA GLN A 486 -4.55 16.37 0.17
C GLN A 486 -3.70 15.34 -0.56
N PRO A 487 -2.36 15.39 -0.45
CA PRO A 487 -1.49 14.41 -1.07
C PRO A 487 -1.60 13.07 -0.34
N THR A 488 -1.56 11.98 -1.12
CA THR A 488 -1.59 10.61 -0.57
C THR A 488 -0.32 9.83 -0.88
N PHE A 489 0.71 10.49 -1.38
CA PHE A 489 1.98 9.85 -1.69
C PHE A 489 2.70 9.40 -0.42
N TYR A 490 3.21 8.18 -0.45
CA TYR A 490 3.84 7.57 0.73
C TYR A 490 5.22 8.16 1.03
N TYR A 491 5.98 8.52 0.00
CA TYR A 491 7.35 9.04 0.14
C TYR A 491 7.39 10.57 0.12
N ASN A 492 8.56 11.11 0.45
CA ASN A 492 8.75 12.57 0.46
C ASN A 492 8.73 13.14 -0.97
N PHE A 493 8.32 14.41 -1.07
CA PHE A 493 8.37 15.23 -2.28
C PHE A 493 8.67 16.67 -1.90
N ASP A 494 9.16 17.48 -2.86
CA ASP A 494 9.60 18.85 -2.62
C ASP A 494 8.64 19.87 -3.23
N ILE A 495 8.02 19.51 -4.35
CA ILE A 495 6.97 20.28 -5.01
C ILE A 495 5.77 19.37 -5.27
N TRP A 496 4.56 19.89 -5.06
CA TRP A 496 3.33 19.17 -5.35
C TRP A 496 2.48 19.93 -6.37
N GLN A 497 2.22 19.30 -7.54
CA GLN A 497 1.23 19.74 -8.51
C GLN A 497 -0.13 19.19 -8.08
N TYR A 498 -0.98 20.06 -7.54
CA TYR A 498 -2.22 19.65 -6.89
C TYR A 498 -3.48 19.83 -7.75
N SER A 499 -3.36 20.46 -8.92
CA SER A 499 -4.47 20.60 -9.87
C SER A 499 -3.95 20.89 -11.28
N ASP A 500 -4.64 20.35 -12.29
CA ASP A 500 -4.47 20.56 -13.74
C ASP A 500 -5.60 21.43 -14.33
N SER A 501 -6.46 21.98 -13.49
CA SER A 501 -7.72 22.58 -13.92
C SER A 501 -8.00 23.93 -13.28
N ALA A 502 -6.98 24.57 -12.70
CA ALA A 502 -7.13 25.89 -12.11
C ALA A 502 -7.46 26.96 -13.16
N LYS A 503 -8.11 28.04 -12.71
CA LYS A 503 -8.43 29.21 -13.53
C LYS A 503 -7.77 30.41 -12.89
N LEU A 504 -6.82 31.01 -13.58
CA LEU A 504 -6.15 32.23 -13.16
C LEU A 504 -6.35 33.34 -14.20
N ASP A 505 -6.48 34.58 -13.72
CA ASP A 505 -6.50 35.74 -14.62
C ASP A 505 -5.15 35.84 -15.33
N GLY A 506 -5.16 36.05 -16.63
CA GLY A 506 -3.96 36.03 -17.46
C GLY A 506 -3.83 34.79 -18.32
N VAL A 507 -4.67 33.75 -18.10
CA VAL A 507 -4.79 32.55 -18.95
C VAL A 507 -6.27 32.37 -19.37
N PRO A 508 -6.78 33.21 -20.27
CA PRO A 508 -8.22 33.38 -20.42
C PRO A 508 -8.95 32.19 -21.07
N ASN A 509 -8.28 31.35 -21.82
CA ASN A 509 -8.92 30.32 -22.65
C ASN A 509 -8.46 28.89 -22.32
N ALA A 510 -7.66 28.71 -21.30
CA ALA A 510 -7.15 27.41 -20.90
C ALA A 510 -7.21 27.22 -19.38
N ASN A 511 -7.10 25.99 -18.95
CA ASN A 511 -6.73 25.68 -17.57
C ASN A 511 -5.23 25.88 -17.43
N ILE A 512 -4.81 26.04 -16.17
CA ILE A 512 -3.38 26.11 -15.81
C ILE A 512 -3.13 25.16 -14.65
N ASP A 513 -1.99 24.54 -14.69
CA ASP A 513 -1.54 23.64 -13.65
C ASP A 513 -0.93 24.45 -12.51
N VAL A 514 -1.28 24.07 -11.28
CA VAL A 514 -0.89 24.83 -10.08
C VAL A 514 -0.16 23.96 -9.08
N ASN A 515 0.83 24.59 -8.44
CA ASN A 515 1.84 23.92 -7.66
C ASN A 515 2.04 24.59 -6.31
N ILE A 516 2.44 23.82 -5.31
CA ILE A 516 2.98 24.28 -4.04
C ILE A 516 4.40 23.74 -3.87
N SER A 517 5.37 24.60 -3.64
CA SER A 517 6.76 24.23 -3.34
C SER A 517 7.05 24.44 -1.85
N PHE A 518 7.74 23.50 -1.22
CA PHE A 518 8.24 23.57 0.15
C PHE A 518 9.68 24.09 0.22
N VAL A 519 10.31 24.33 -0.95
CA VAL A 519 11.69 24.79 -1.10
C VAL A 519 11.74 26.05 -1.95
N ASP A 520 12.49 27.06 -1.48
CA ASP A 520 12.83 28.23 -2.29
C ASP A 520 14.14 27.99 -3.06
N TYR A 521 14.04 27.36 -4.21
CA TYR A 521 15.18 27.05 -5.04
C TYR A 521 15.97 28.28 -5.49
N SER A 522 15.35 29.44 -5.59
CA SER A 522 16.02 30.68 -5.97
C SER A 522 17.08 31.18 -4.96
N ARG A 523 17.13 30.55 -3.77
CA ARG A 523 18.10 30.82 -2.71
C ARG A 523 19.13 29.72 -2.53
N ILE A 524 18.99 28.64 -3.28
CA ILE A 524 19.97 27.55 -3.29
C ILE A 524 20.98 27.87 -4.37
N ASN A 525 22.26 28.05 -3.97
CA ASN A 525 23.34 28.11 -4.94
C ASN A 525 23.71 26.68 -5.31
N PRO A 526 23.62 26.30 -6.58
CA PRO A 526 24.05 24.98 -7.05
C PRO A 526 25.55 24.75 -6.92
#